data_22060d358153dff49e0aeb430312f0a6
#
_entry.id   22060d358153dff49e0aeb430312f0a6
#
_cell.length_a   1.000
_cell.length_b   1.000
_cell.length_c   1.000
_cell.angle_alpha   90.00
_cell.angle_beta   90.00
_cell.angle_gamma   90.00
#
_symmetry.space_group_name_H-M   'P 1'
#
loop_
_entity.id
_entity.type
_entity.pdbx_description
1 polymer ?
#
loop_
_entity_poly.entity_id
_entity_poly.type
_entity_poly.pdbx_seq_one_letter_code
_entity_poly.pdbx_strand_id
1 'polypeptide(L)'
;WRKRMEAAGKPTDKPNLVCGPVQICWHKFARYWDVELREIPMRPGQLFMDPKRMIEACDENTIGVVPTFGVTYTGNYEFPQPLHDALDKFQADTGIDIDMHIDAASGGFLAPFVAPDIVWDFRLPRVKSISASGHKFGLAPLGCGWV
;
A
#
# COMPACT_ATOMS: atom_id res chain seq x y z
N TRP A 1 -4.18 11.96 8.32
CA TRP A 1 -5.42 12.27 7.62
C TRP A 1 -6.43 12.96 8.55
N ARG A 2 -6.87 12.37 9.68
CA ARG A 2 -7.88 12.97 10.59
C ARG A 2 -7.52 14.39 10.97
N LYS A 3 -6.31 14.65 11.45
CA LYS A 3 -5.85 16.00 11.80
C LYS A 3 -5.92 17.00 10.63
N ARG A 4 -5.62 16.55 9.40
CA ARG A 4 -5.73 17.40 8.20
C ARG A 4 -7.19 17.73 7.88
N MET A 5 -8.07 16.73 7.96
CA MET A 5 -9.50 16.91 7.72
C MET A 5 -10.15 17.82 8.77
N GLU A 6 -9.84 17.61 10.05
CA GLU A 6 -10.29 18.47 11.15
C GLU A 6 -9.86 19.93 10.96
N ALA A 7 -8.58 20.13 10.62
CA ALA A 7 -8.05 21.47 10.35
C ALA A 7 -8.74 22.16 9.16
N ALA A 8 -9.23 21.37 8.19
CA ALA A 8 -9.99 21.84 7.05
C ALA A 8 -11.51 21.94 7.31
N GLY A 9 -11.98 21.65 8.54
CA GLY A 9 -13.41 21.64 8.89
C GLY A 9 -14.21 20.54 8.19
N LYS A 10 -13.55 19.44 7.76
CA LYS A 10 -14.16 18.32 7.05
C LYS A 10 -14.46 17.15 7.98
N PRO A 11 -15.46 16.30 7.64
CA PRO A 11 -15.75 15.08 8.39
C PRO A 11 -14.56 14.11 8.43
N THR A 12 -14.47 13.33 9.51
CA THR A 12 -13.38 12.33 9.72
C THR A 12 -13.90 10.92 9.97
N ASP A 13 -15.16 10.69 9.68
CA ASP A 13 -15.90 9.46 10.01
C ASP A 13 -15.86 8.37 8.93
N LYS A 14 -15.30 8.65 7.76
CA LYS A 14 -15.28 7.73 6.61
C LYS A 14 -13.89 7.56 5.98
N PRO A 15 -12.85 7.23 6.75
CA PRO A 15 -11.55 6.96 6.15
C PRO A 15 -11.61 5.69 5.30
N ASN A 16 -10.89 5.69 4.17
CA ASN A 16 -10.70 4.48 3.38
C ASN A 16 -9.21 4.21 3.08
N LEU A 17 -8.89 2.96 2.83
CA LEU A 17 -7.57 2.50 2.46
C LEU A 17 -7.67 1.72 1.15
N VAL A 18 -6.86 2.08 0.16
CA VAL A 18 -6.82 1.40 -1.14
C VAL A 18 -5.68 0.39 -1.16
N CYS A 19 -5.95 -0.82 -1.58
CA CYS A 19 -4.94 -1.88 -1.69
C CYS A 19 -5.22 -2.82 -2.86
N GLY A 20 -4.22 -3.62 -3.22
CA GLY A 20 -4.40 -4.78 -4.09
C GLY A 20 -4.81 -6.02 -3.30
N PRO A 21 -4.52 -7.23 -3.81
CA PRO A 21 -4.80 -8.47 -3.09
C PRO A 21 -3.88 -8.59 -1.86
N VAL A 22 -4.44 -8.32 -0.69
CA VAL A 22 -3.73 -8.25 0.59
C VAL A 22 -3.93 -9.48 1.47
N GLN A 23 -3.05 -9.63 2.45
CA GLN A 23 -3.16 -10.63 3.49
C GLN A 23 -4.23 -10.20 4.52
N ILE A 24 -4.83 -11.16 5.24
CA ILE A 24 -5.94 -10.95 6.19
C ILE A 24 -5.64 -9.90 7.28
N CYS A 25 -4.39 -9.60 7.59
CA CYS A 25 -4.03 -8.57 8.57
C CYS A 25 -4.56 -7.19 8.17
N TRP A 26 -4.67 -6.87 6.89
CA TRP A 26 -5.22 -5.61 6.40
C TRP A 26 -6.73 -5.53 6.59
N HIS A 27 -7.45 -6.65 6.41
CA HIS A 27 -8.87 -6.73 6.76
C HIS A 27 -9.09 -6.56 8.27
N LYS A 28 -8.19 -7.10 9.10
CA LYS A 28 -8.23 -6.87 10.56
C LYS A 28 -7.95 -5.41 10.90
N PHE A 29 -6.94 -4.80 10.30
CA PHE A 29 -6.65 -3.38 10.46
C PHE A 29 -7.87 -2.53 10.15
N ALA A 30 -8.46 -2.71 8.97
CA ALA A 30 -9.64 -1.97 8.53
C ALA A 30 -10.81 -2.10 9.51
N ARG A 31 -11.07 -3.33 9.97
CA ARG A 31 -12.13 -3.63 10.94
C ARG A 31 -11.88 -3.02 12.32
N TYR A 32 -10.64 -3.04 12.81
CA TYR A 32 -10.32 -2.55 14.16
C TYR A 32 -10.29 -1.03 14.24
N TRP A 33 -9.97 -0.37 13.14
CA TRP A 33 -9.85 1.09 13.09
C TRP A 33 -11.01 1.79 12.37
N ASP A 34 -12.05 1.02 12.03
CA ASP A 34 -13.23 1.53 11.31
C ASP A 34 -12.83 2.28 10.01
N VAL A 35 -12.03 1.59 9.20
CA VAL A 35 -11.55 2.06 7.89
C VAL A 35 -12.19 1.23 6.80
N GLU A 36 -12.78 1.85 5.78
CA GLU A 36 -13.24 1.15 4.58
C GLU A 36 -12.05 0.59 3.81
N LEU A 37 -11.98 -0.72 3.63
CA LEU A 37 -10.95 -1.35 2.79
C LEU A 37 -11.45 -1.44 1.34
N ARG A 38 -10.82 -0.70 0.46
CA ARG A 38 -11.07 -0.71 -0.99
C ARG A 38 -10.05 -1.62 -1.67
N GLU A 39 -10.33 -2.90 -1.64
CA GLU A 39 -9.47 -3.91 -2.25
C GLU A 39 -9.76 -4.03 -3.75
N ILE A 40 -8.70 -3.87 -4.57
CA ILE A 40 -8.76 -4.05 -6.02
C ILE A 40 -8.57 -5.54 -6.32
N PRO A 41 -9.63 -6.24 -6.75
CA PRO A 41 -9.57 -7.69 -6.91
C PRO A 41 -8.71 -8.10 -8.10
N MET A 42 -8.05 -9.25 -7.95
CA MET A 42 -7.39 -9.95 -9.07
C MET A 42 -8.38 -10.30 -10.17
N ARG A 43 -7.89 -10.32 -11.40
CA ARG A 43 -8.63 -10.77 -12.60
C ARG A 43 -7.71 -11.61 -13.48
N PRO A 44 -8.23 -12.43 -14.38
CA PRO A 44 -7.41 -13.10 -15.38
C PRO A 44 -6.53 -12.08 -16.13
N GLY A 45 -5.22 -12.32 -16.15
CA GLY A 45 -4.22 -11.40 -16.74
C GLY A 45 -3.85 -10.18 -15.88
N GLN A 46 -4.47 -9.98 -14.71
CA GLN A 46 -4.21 -8.86 -13.79
C GLN A 46 -4.17 -9.37 -12.34
N LEU A 47 -3.01 -9.80 -11.88
CA LEU A 47 -2.81 -10.44 -10.58
C LEU A 47 -2.33 -9.48 -9.47
N PHE A 48 -2.26 -8.19 -9.77
CA PHE A 48 -1.81 -7.13 -8.87
C PHE A 48 -2.54 -5.82 -9.17
N MET A 49 -2.43 -4.87 -8.27
CA MET A 49 -3.04 -3.55 -8.39
C MET A 49 -2.43 -2.78 -9.57
N ASP A 50 -3.29 -2.29 -10.46
CA ASP A 50 -2.85 -1.41 -11.53
C ASP A 50 -3.10 0.07 -11.17
N PRO A 51 -2.24 1.00 -11.64
CA PRO A 51 -2.33 2.41 -11.28
C PRO A 51 -3.67 3.06 -11.60
N LYS A 52 -4.30 2.71 -12.74
CA LYS A 52 -5.57 3.31 -13.15
C LYS A 52 -6.68 2.94 -12.17
N ARG A 53 -6.81 1.64 -11.86
CA ARG A 53 -7.83 1.16 -10.91
C ARG A 53 -7.59 1.66 -9.50
N MET A 54 -6.31 1.82 -9.12
CA MET A 54 -5.94 2.44 -7.85
C MET A 54 -6.49 3.86 -7.77
N ILE A 55 -6.25 4.69 -8.78
CA ILE A 55 -6.74 6.08 -8.80
C ILE A 55 -8.27 6.14 -8.83
N GLU A 56 -8.94 5.27 -9.58
CA GLU A 56 -10.41 5.17 -9.59
C GLU A 56 -11.01 4.85 -8.21
N ALA A 57 -10.24 4.20 -7.33
CA ALA A 57 -10.64 3.86 -5.97
C ALA A 57 -10.27 4.93 -4.93
N CYS A 58 -9.42 5.91 -5.28
CA CYS A 58 -8.98 6.97 -4.40
C CYS A 58 -9.95 8.16 -4.37
N ASP A 59 -10.08 8.77 -3.21
CA ASP A 59 -10.82 10.02 -3.00
C ASP A 59 -10.21 10.85 -1.85
N GLU A 60 -10.89 11.94 -1.44
CA GLU A 60 -10.42 12.80 -0.35
C GLU A 60 -10.39 12.10 1.03
N ASN A 61 -11.12 10.99 1.18
CA ASN A 61 -11.15 10.18 2.39
C ASN A 61 -10.08 9.07 2.41
N THR A 62 -9.30 8.94 1.35
CA THR A 62 -8.24 7.93 1.27
C THR A 62 -7.08 8.31 2.19
N ILE A 63 -6.83 7.46 3.20
CA ILE A 63 -5.75 7.66 4.18
C ILE A 63 -4.40 7.17 3.67
N GLY A 64 -4.38 6.31 2.67
CA GLY A 64 -3.18 5.76 2.06
C GLY A 64 -3.47 4.68 1.04
N VAL A 65 -2.42 4.30 0.33
CA VAL A 65 -2.39 3.17 -0.61
C VAL A 65 -1.40 2.14 -0.11
N VAL A 66 -1.77 0.85 -0.20
CA VAL A 66 -0.92 -0.27 0.25
C VAL A 66 -0.64 -1.22 -0.91
N PRO A 67 0.46 -1.02 -1.62
CA PRO A 67 0.98 -2.04 -2.52
C PRO A 67 1.59 -3.19 -1.73
N THR A 68 1.33 -4.43 -2.19
CA THR A 68 1.93 -5.65 -1.61
C THR A 68 3.15 -6.07 -2.42
N PHE A 69 4.34 -5.87 -1.83
CA PHE A 69 5.59 -6.23 -2.48
C PHE A 69 5.94 -7.69 -2.17
N GLY A 70 5.29 -8.58 -2.90
CA GLY A 70 5.26 -10.02 -2.70
C GLY A 70 3.86 -10.50 -2.28
N VAL A 71 2.91 -10.46 -3.23
CA VAL A 71 1.52 -10.89 -3.02
C VAL A 71 1.46 -12.32 -2.52
N THR A 72 0.79 -12.57 -1.41
CA THR A 72 0.72 -13.88 -0.72
C THR A 72 0.25 -15.01 -1.63
N TYR A 73 -0.68 -14.74 -2.54
CA TYR A 73 -1.32 -15.76 -3.37
C TYR A 73 -0.52 -16.12 -4.63
N THR A 74 0.27 -15.18 -5.14
CA THR A 74 0.90 -15.28 -6.46
C THR A 74 2.40 -15.05 -6.47
N GLY A 75 2.95 -14.45 -5.40
CA GLY A 75 4.35 -14.03 -5.31
C GLY A 75 4.69 -12.80 -6.16
N ASN A 76 3.75 -12.25 -6.93
CA ASN A 76 3.99 -11.06 -7.74
C ASN A 76 4.35 -9.85 -6.88
N TYR A 77 5.19 -8.97 -7.41
CA TYR A 77 5.40 -7.64 -6.86
C TYR A 77 4.37 -6.66 -7.43
N GLU A 78 3.66 -5.96 -6.56
CA GLU A 78 2.95 -4.74 -6.93
C GLU A 78 4.00 -3.63 -6.95
N PHE A 79 4.41 -3.21 -8.14
CA PHE A 79 5.51 -2.26 -8.31
C PHE A 79 5.13 -0.87 -7.80
N PRO A 80 5.80 -0.33 -6.75
CA PRO A 80 5.39 0.92 -6.15
C PRO A 80 5.64 2.15 -7.04
N GLN A 81 6.64 2.14 -7.90
CA GLN A 81 6.96 3.33 -8.70
C GLN A 81 5.83 3.76 -9.63
N PRO A 82 5.22 2.91 -10.46
CA PRO A 82 4.08 3.31 -11.29
C PRO A 82 2.88 3.81 -10.48
N LEU A 83 2.68 3.28 -9.27
CA LEU A 83 1.62 3.72 -8.36
C LEU A 83 1.94 5.10 -7.78
N HIS A 84 3.20 5.32 -7.39
CA HIS A 84 3.72 6.62 -6.96
C HIS A 84 3.50 7.70 -8.03
N ASP A 85 3.91 7.43 -9.28
CA ASP A 85 3.80 8.38 -10.38
C ASP A 85 2.32 8.73 -10.68
N ALA A 86 1.43 7.73 -10.57
CA ALA A 86 -0.01 7.95 -10.72
C ALA A 86 -0.59 8.82 -9.58
N LEU A 87 -0.13 8.63 -8.34
CA LEU A 87 -0.54 9.45 -7.20
C LEU A 87 0.01 10.88 -7.31
N ASP A 88 1.22 11.08 -7.84
CA ASP A 88 1.76 12.42 -8.11
C ASP A 88 0.88 13.17 -9.11
N LYS A 89 0.49 12.49 -10.19
CA LYS A 89 -0.44 13.06 -11.15
C LYS A 89 -1.81 13.35 -10.55
N PHE A 90 -2.33 12.43 -9.74
CA PHE A 90 -3.62 12.61 -9.06
C PHE A 90 -3.60 13.83 -8.13
N GLN A 91 -2.52 14.02 -7.38
CA GLN A 91 -2.36 15.22 -6.54
C GLN A 91 -2.27 16.49 -7.37
N ALA A 92 -1.54 16.48 -8.49
CA ALA A 92 -1.46 17.64 -9.37
C ALA A 92 -2.83 18.02 -9.96
N ASP A 93 -3.64 17.03 -10.29
CA ASP A 93 -4.97 17.23 -10.91
C ASP A 93 -6.05 17.62 -9.88
N THR A 94 -5.96 17.13 -8.63
CA THR A 94 -7.05 17.23 -7.63
C THR A 94 -6.68 18.01 -6.36
N GLY A 95 -5.39 18.18 -6.08
CA GLY A 95 -4.88 18.69 -4.80
C GLY A 95 -4.91 17.67 -3.65
N ILE A 96 -5.37 16.44 -3.89
CA ILE A 96 -5.46 15.39 -2.85
C ILE A 96 -4.12 14.69 -2.74
N ASP A 97 -3.50 14.79 -1.55
CA ASP A 97 -2.22 14.16 -1.23
C ASP A 97 -2.43 12.83 -0.50
N ILE A 98 -1.97 11.74 -1.12
CA ILE A 98 -2.09 10.38 -0.59
C ILE A 98 -0.71 9.73 -0.53
N ASP A 99 -0.35 9.23 0.65
CA ASP A 99 0.90 8.52 0.89
C ASP A 99 0.76 7.00 0.67
N MET A 100 1.90 6.30 0.65
CA MET A 100 1.96 4.85 0.51
C MET A 100 2.60 4.20 1.73
N HIS A 101 2.07 3.04 2.11
CA HIS A 101 2.73 2.05 2.93
C HIS A 101 3.05 0.83 2.08
N ILE A 102 4.29 0.36 2.07
CA ILE A 102 4.67 -0.84 1.33
C ILE A 102 4.57 -2.06 2.24
N ASP A 103 3.62 -2.94 1.95
CA ASP A 103 3.61 -4.27 2.57
C ASP A 103 4.65 -5.16 1.89
N ALA A 104 5.87 -5.08 2.39
CA ALA A 104 7.00 -5.90 1.92
C ALA A 104 7.24 -7.12 2.84
N ALA A 105 6.17 -7.62 3.47
CA ALA A 105 6.28 -8.76 4.39
C ALA A 105 7.04 -9.95 3.79
N SER A 106 6.87 -10.22 2.51
CA SER A 106 7.62 -11.25 1.77
C SER A 106 8.81 -10.65 1.00
N GLY A 107 8.58 -9.61 0.20
CA GLY A 107 9.59 -9.09 -0.73
C GLY A 107 10.71 -8.29 -0.08
N GLY A 108 10.50 -7.72 1.11
CA GLY A 108 11.47 -6.82 1.74
C GLY A 108 12.83 -7.44 2.05
N PHE A 109 12.87 -8.73 2.39
CA PHE A 109 14.12 -9.48 2.59
C PHE A 109 14.63 -10.21 1.36
N LEU A 110 13.87 -10.23 0.28
CA LEU A 110 14.21 -10.95 -0.95
C LEU A 110 14.65 -10.01 -2.07
N ALA A 111 13.86 -8.98 -2.35
CA ALA A 111 14.06 -8.09 -3.49
C ALA A 111 15.44 -7.40 -3.52
N PRO A 112 16.04 -6.95 -2.42
CA PRO A 112 17.37 -6.34 -2.45
C PRO A 112 18.46 -7.24 -3.04
N PHE A 113 18.24 -8.55 -3.04
CA PHE A 113 19.22 -9.53 -3.55
C PHE A 113 18.89 -10.03 -4.94
N VAL A 114 17.59 -10.25 -5.25
CA VAL A 114 17.17 -10.87 -6.52
C VAL A 114 16.72 -9.84 -7.56
N ALA A 115 16.39 -8.63 -7.14
CA ALA A 115 15.89 -7.57 -8.00
C ALA A 115 16.33 -6.18 -7.48
N PRO A 116 17.64 -5.93 -7.34
CA PRO A 116 18.18 -4.72 -6.69
C PRO A 116 17.84 -3.43 -7.43
N ASP A 117 17.54 -3.53 -8.72
CA ASP A 117 17.24 -2.37 -9.57
C ASP A 117 15.79 -1.86 -9.42
N ILE A 118 14.91 -2.63 -8.76
CA ILE A 118 13.53 -2.19 -8.52
C ILE A 118 13.53 -1.08 -7.46
N VAL A 119 12.91 0.05 -7.80
CA VAL A 119 12.68 1.14 -6.86
C VAL A 119 11.32 0.91 -6.18
N TRP A 120 11.35 0.59 -4.88
CA TRP A 120 10.17 0.21 -4.12
C TRP A 120 10.10 0.79 -2.70
N ASP A 121 11.17 1.42 -2.26
CA ASP A 121 11.41 1.86 -0.89
C ASP A 121 11.32 3.39 -0.72
N PHE A 122 11.90 3.92 0.35
CA PHE A 122 11.93 5.34 0.69
C PHE A 122 12.59 6.26 -0.34
N ARG A 123 13.17 5.71 -1.42
CA ARG A 123 13.59 6.49 -2.59
C ARG A 123 12.38 7.10 -3.32
N LEU A 124 11.18 6.55 -3.11
CA LEU A 124 9.92 7.13 -3.57
C LEU A 124 9.33 8.02 -2.46
N PRO A 125 9.20 9.35 -2.66
CA PRO A 125 8.80 10.29 -1.61
C PRO A 125 7.45 10.00 -0.94
N ARG A 126 6.52 9.32 -1.63
CA ARG A 126 5.20 8.92 -1.07
C ARG A 126 5.28 7.70 -0.16
N VAL A 127 6.35 6.94 -0.19
CA VAL A 127 6.54 5.82 0.73
C VAL A 127 6.90 6.36 2.11
N LYS A 128 5.98 6.26 3.06
CA LYS A 128 6.15 6.78 4.43
C LYS A 128 6.43 5.68 5.44
N SER A 129 6.10 4.45 5.09
CA SER A 129 6.38 3.29 5.94
C SER A 129 6.48 2.01 5.11
N ILE A 130 7.22 1.04 5.64
CA ILE A 130 7.44 -0.27 5.03
C ILE A 130 7.33 -1.30 6.13
N SER A 131 6.59 -2.38 5.90
CA SER A 131 6.60 -3.55 6.79
C SER A 131 7.35 -4.71 6.15
N ALA A 132 8.15 -5.43 6.94
CA ALA A 132 8.87 -6.62 6.51
C ALA A 132 8.79 -7.73 7.56
N SER A 133 8.48 -8.97 7.16
CA SER A 133 8.39 -10.12 8.05
C SER A 133 9.69 -10.89 8.10
N GLY A 134 10.35 -10.88 9.27
CA GLY A 134 11.60 -11.64 9.47
C GLY A 134 11.40 -13.14 9.41
N HIS A 135 10.23 -13.65 9.81
CA HIS A 135 9.89 -15.07 9.81
C HIS A 135 9.53 -15.66 8.43
N LYS A 136 9.64 -14.85 7.36
CA LYS A 136 9.52 -15.29 5.97
C LYS A 136 10.93 -15.41 5.37
N PHE A 137 11.28 -14.60 4.40
CA PHE A 137 12.61 -14.65 3.77
C PHE A 137 13.75 -14.12 4.65
N GLY A 138 13.45 -13.48 5.78
CA GLY A 138 14.45 -13.15 6.80
C GLY A 138 14.92 -14.34 7.65
N LEU A 139 14.31 -15.53 7.49
CA LEU A 139 14.66 -16.79 8.14
C LEU A 139 14.72 -16.72 9.68
N ALA A 140 14.00 -15.77 10.28
CA ALA A 140 13.89 -15.61 11.72
C ALA A 140 12.73 -16.46 12.29
N PRO A 141 12.71 -16.74 13.59
CA PRO A 141 11.55 -17.34 14.26
C PRO A 141 10.28 -16.49 14.10
N LEU A 142 9.12 -17.12 14.26
CA LEU A 142 7.81 -16.44 14.26
C LEU A 142 7.77 -15.31 15.31
N GLY A 143 7.07 -14.24 14.97
CA GLY A 143 6.92 -13.05 15.80
C GLY A 143 7.97 -11.96 15.55
N CYS A 144 8.92 -12.18 14.64
CA CYS A 144 9.90 -11.19 14.26
C CYS A 144 9.43 -10.44 13.00
N GLY A 145 9.37 -9.11 13.08
CA GLY A 145 9.00 -8.22 11.98
C GLY A 145 9.49 -6.81 12.23
N TRP A 146 9.54 -6.04 11.16
CA TRP A 146 9.94 -4.64 11.17
C TRP A 146 8.89 -3.75 10.50
N VAL A 147 8.77 -2.55 11.01
CA VAL A 147 8.03 -1.44 10.40
C VAL A 147 8.91 -0.21 10.43
#